data_82741c3d27f1d06382e52d7443185518
#
_entry.id   82741c3d27f1d06382e52d7443185518
#
_cell.length_a   1.000
_cell.length_b   1.000
_cell.length_c   1.000
_cell.angle_alpha   90.00
_cell.angle_beta   90.00
_cell.angle_gamma   90.00
#
_symmetry.space_group_name_H-M   'P 1'
#
loop_
_entity.id
_entity.type
_entity.pdbx_description
1 polymer ?
#
loop_
_entity_poly.entity_id
_entity_poly.type
_entity_poly.pdbx_seq_one_letter_code
_entity_poly.pdbx_strand_id
1 'polypeptide(L)'
;MAKYPRFFIGSAVAALGTGLVLMTAAGLAHAASVQTVSGFTNPGNLTMEKYVPDAMPSQAPLVVILHGCTQNGQEYLNKAGWKKMADLYKFAVLLPTQKSGNNMNACFNWFEPNDIDRGKGEGASIINAMDKVIADHALDSSRVFVSGLSAGGAMTSVMLGTYPERFKGGAINAGIVYGCARNVMAGLTCMSNPGSKTPQQFGDAVRNANPGYSGPWPSVQVFHGKNDDKVAPAHVAAIMKQWTNVHGIDQTADFTGSGGNADIKRYNNAQGYTKVETYEINGMAHATVVNPGSTGEDCGETAQYYVDGNVCSAFVSGKFWGIINSADDGFAGGGGGGGTTTTTAATTTTTTAGGTTTTSTASTTTTTTAGACFTASNYAHTTAGRAYVVLGLTYANGSNQSIGLWNIFSTTKLRQTGTNYYVIDNTCP
;
A
#
# COMPACT_ATOMS: atom_id res chain seq x y z
N MET A 1 -59.24 -43.79 -75.01
CA MET A 1 -57.93 -44.39 -74.65
C MET A 1 -56.92 -43.23 -74.39
N ALA A 2 -56.74 -42.83 -73.19
CA ALA A 2 -55.81 -41.76 -72.86
C ALA A 2 -54.92 -42.25 -71.73
N LYS A 3 -53.57 -42.28 -71.97
CA LYS A 3 -52.53 -42.69 -71.04
C LYS A 3 -52.13 -41.51 -70.18
N TYR A 4 -52.13 -41.66 -68.85
CA TYR A 4 -51.59 -40.70 -67.89
C TYR A 4 -50.16 -41.05 -67.57
N PRO A 5 -49.22 -40.06 -67.53
CA PRO A 5 -47.90 -40.30 -67.02
C PRO A 5 -47.84 -40.09 -65.49
N ARG A 6 -47.11 -40.96 -64.80
CA ARG A 6 -46.85 -40.89 -63.37
C ARG A 6 -45.74 -39.86 -63.10
N PHE A 7 -45.99 -38.87 -62.25
CA PHE A 7 -44.98 -38.01 -61.70
C PHE A 7 -44.35 -38.59 -60.39
N PHE A 8 -43.06 -38.72 -60.34
CA PHE A 8 -42.29 -39.01 -59.14
C PHE A 8 -42.06 -37.70 -58.38
N ILE A 9 -42.49 -37.61 -57.11
CA ILE A 9 -42.22 -36.52 -56.22
C ILE A 9 -40.99 -36.94 -55.42
N GLY A 10 -39.83 -36.31 -55.69
CA GLY A 10 -38.64 -36.46 -54.91
C GLY A 10 -38.70 -35.53 -53.67
N SER A 11 -38.67 -36.10 -52.49
CA SER A 11 -38.61 -35.34 -51.24
C SER A 11 -37.17 -34.83 -51.01
N ALA A 12 -36.98 -33.51 -51.10
CA ALA A 12 -35.76 -32.86 -50.68
C ALA A 12 -35.83 -32.56 -49.17
N VAL A 13 -35.00 -33.23 -48.42
CA VAL A 13 -34.76 -32.93 -46.98
C VAL A 13 -33.86 -31.70 -46.88
N ALA A 14 -34.44 -30.55 -46.50
CA ALA A 14 -33.67 -29.35 -46.17
C ALA A 14 -33.10 -29.47 -44.74
N ALA A 15 -31.80 -29.64 -44.59
CA ALA A 15 -31.10 -29.55 -43.30
C ALA A 15 -30.98 -28.09 -42.90
N LEU A 16 -31.78 -27.65 -41.92
CA LEU A 16 -31.62 -26.36 -41.23
C LEU A 16 -30.43 -26.47 -40.29
N GLY A 17 -29.29 -25.96 -40.73
CA GLY A 17 -28.12 -25.71 -39.87
C GLY A 17 -28.39 -24.50 -38.95
N THR A 18 -28.67 -24.73 -37.68
CA THR A 18 -28.69 -23.69 -36.65
C THR A 18 -27.26 -23.23 -36.38
N GLY A 19 -26.82 -22.20 -37.10
CA GLY A 19 -25.60 -21.47 -36.79
C GLY A 19 -25.76 -20.68 -35.49
N LEU A 20 -25.12 -21.15 -34.41
CA LEU A 20 -24.99 -20.41 -33.15
C LEU A 20 -24.03 -19.23 -33.40
N VAL A 21 -24.57 -18.03 -33.62
CA VAL A 21 -23.81 -16.81 -33.66
C VAL A 21 -23.45 -16.46 -32.22
N LEU A 22 -22.21 -16.80 -31.80
CA LEU A 22 -21.61 -16.23 -30.59
C LEU A 22 -21.38 -14.73 -30.85
N MET A 23 -22.32 -13.89 -30.43
CA MET A 23 -22.05 -12.48 -30.29
C MET A 23 -21.06 -12.29 -29.13
N THR A 24 -19.78 -12.18 -29.43
CA THR A 24 -18.80 -11.61 -28.50
C THR A 24 -19.19 -10.15 -28.33
N ALA A 25 -19.75 -9.79 -27.18
CA ALA A 25 -19.89 -8.40 -26.79
C ALA A 25 -18.47 -7.84 -26.65
N ALA A 26 -17.95 -7.24 -27.73
CA ALA A 26 -16.80 -6.36 -27.63
C ALA A 26 -17.23 -5.20 -26.73
N GLY A 27 -16.92 -5.28 -25.44
CA GLY A 27 -17.05 -4.15 -24.52
C GLY A 27 -16.29 -3.00 -25.15
N LEU A 28 -16.97 -1.89 -25.41
CA LEU A 28 -16.33 -0.65 -25.82
C LEU A 28 -15.28 -0.34 -24.74
N ALA A 29 -14.00 -0.47 -25.09
CA ALA A 29 -12.91 -0.02 -24.24
C ALA A 29 -13.10 1.49 -24.07
N HIS A 30 -13.67 1.90 -22.93
CA HIS A 30 -13.70 3.30 -22.54
C HIS A 30 -12.26 3.68 -22.19
N ALA A 31 -11.71 4.66 -22.90
CA ALA A 31 -10.41 5.20 -22.54
C ALA A 31 -10.44 5.68 -21.08
N ALA A 32 -9.43 5.31 -20.32
CA ALA A 32 -9.30 5.66 -18.90
C ALA A 32 -9.42 7.17 -18.71
N SER A 33 -10.46 7.60 -18.03
CA SER A 33 -10.74 9.02 -17.77
C SER A 33 -11.29 9.20 -16.37
N VAL A 34 -11.13 10.39 -15.81
CA VAL A 34 -11.78 10.75 -14.56
C VAL A 34 -13.28 10.88 -14.80
N GLN A 35 -14.07 10.25 -13.94
CA GLN A 35 -15.54 10.21 -14.03
C GLN A 35 -16.16 10.62 -12.71
N THR A 36 -17.29 11.35 -12.78
CA THR A 36 -18.07 11.71 -11.58
C THR A 36 -18.73 10.46 -10.98
N VAL A 37 -18.68 10.35 -9.64
CA VAL A 37 -19.44 9.36 -8.89
C VAL A 37 -20.74 9.98 -8.42
N SER A 38 -21.86 9.33 -8.69
CA SER A 38 -23.21 9.75 -8.31
C SER A 38 -24.04 8.57 -7.78
N GLY A 39 -25.21 8.86 -7.22
CA GLY A 39 -26.11 7.80 -6.71
C GLY A 39 -25.71 7.24 -5.35
N PHE A 40 -25.11 8.07 -4.49
CA PHE A 40 -24.76 7.73 -3.10
C PHE A 40 -25.16 8.88 -2.16
N THR A 41 -25.27 8.59 -0.86
CA THR A 41 -25.54 9.61 0.17
C THR A 41 -24.27 10.41 0.48
N ASN A 42 -24.34 11.73 0.34
CA ASN A 42 -23.18 12.65 0.44
C ASN A 42 -23.38 13.75 1.49
N PRO A 43 -23.43 13.42 2.79
CA PRO A 43 -23.71 14.41 3.85
C PRO A 43 -22.64 15.50 3.98
N GLY A 44 -21.39 15.23 3.65
CA GLY A 44 -20.29 16.20 3.65
C GLY A 44 -20.21 17.04 2.36
N ASN A 45 -21.18 16.88 1.44
CA ASN A 45 -21.28 17.68 0.21
C ASN A 45 -19.99 17.78 -0.62
N LEU A 46 -19.16 16.73 -0.64
CA LEU A 46 -17.94 16.66 -1.44
C LEU A 46 -18.26 16.46 -2.94
N THR A 47 -17.39 16.90 -3.83
CA THR A 47 -17.38 16.38 -5.20
C THR A 47 -16.67 15.04 -5.19
N MET A 48 -17.29 14.03 -5.77
CA MET A 48 -16.71 12.69 -5.84
C MET A 48 -16.45 12.30 -7.28
N GLU A 49 -15.19 11.99 -7.54
CA GLU A 49 -14.74 11.49 -8.83
C GLU A 49 -13.99 10.18 -8.65
N LYS A 50 -13.87 9.42 -9.72
CA LYS A 50 -13.10 8.18 -9.76
C LYS A 50 -12.25 8.13 -11.02
N TYR A 51 -11.14 7.43 -10.91
CA TYR A 51 -10.31 7.03 -12.04
C TYR A 51 -10.23 5.51 -12.09
N VAL A 52 -10.59 4.94 -13.23
CA VAL A 52 -10.52 3.50 -13.48
C VAL A 52 -9.63 3.30 -14.70
N PRO A 53 -8.47 2.63 -14.55
CA PRO A 53 -7.55 2.41 -15.66
C PRO A 53 -8.13 1.39 -16.68
N ASP A 54 -7.65 1.50 -17.93
CA ASP A 54 -8.00 0.53 -18.96
C ASP A 54 -7.57 -0.89 -18.56
N ALA A 55 -8.38 -1.88 -18.96
CA ALA A 55 -8.13 -3.30 -18.69
C ALA A 55 -7.91 -3.63 -17.20
N MET A 56 -8.58 -2.89 -16.29
CA MET A 56 -8.56 -3.21 -14.86
C MET A 56 -9.26 -4.57 -14.63
N PRO A 57 -8.64 -5.52 -13.91
CA PRO A 57 -9.27 -6.80 -13.60
C PRO A 57 -10.41 -6.63 -12.60
N SER A 58 -11.33 -7.60 -12.55
CA SER A 58 -12.27 -7.74 -11.43
C SER A 58 -11.50 -7.98 -10.12
N GLN A 59 -12.09 -7.62 -8.99
CA GLN A 59 -11.45 -7.71 -7.66
C GLN A 59 -10.14 -6.90 -7.57
N ALA A 60 -10.00 -5.84 -8.38
CA ALA A 60 -8.90 -4.90 -8.26
C ALA A 60 -8.99 -4.13 -6.93
N PRO A 61 -7.85 -3.66 -6.38
CA PRO A 61 -7.83 -2.79 -5.21
C PRO A 61 -8.45 -1.42 -5.48
N LEU A 62 -8.79 -0.71 -4.39
CA LEU A 62 -9.19 0.70 -4.42
C LEU A 62 -8.24 1.55 -3.57
N VAL A 63 -7.80 2.67 -4.10
CA VAL A 63 -7.06 3.69 -3.36
C VAL A 63 -7.90 4.97 -3.29
N VAL A 64 -8.20 5.45 -2.09
CA VAL A 64 -8.82 6.76 -1.86
C VAL A 64 -7.72 7.79 -1.71
N ILE A 65 -7.75 8.88 -2.48
CA ILE A 65 -6.72 9.93 -2.41
C ILE A 65 -7.33 11.27 -2.01
N LEU A 66 -6.73 11.92 -1.00
CA LEU A 66 -7.24 13.12 -0.35
C LEU A 66 -6.26 14.29 -0.54
N HIS A 67 -6.65 15.30 -1.30
CA HIS A 67 -5.82 16.44 -1.65
C HIS A 67 -5.57 17.39 -0.45
N GLY A 68 -4.56 18.24 -0.55
CA GLY A 68 -4.30 19.33 0.41
C GLY A 68 -5.22 20.53 0.21
N CYS A 69 -5.16 21.51 1.11
CA CYS A 69 -5.90 22.77 0.96
C CYS A 69 -5.60 23.45 -0.37
N THR A 70 -6.59 24.13 -0.94
CA THR A 70 -6.55 24.84 -2.24
C THR A 70 -6.32 23.98 -3.48
N GLN A 71 -6.25 22.67 -3.32
CA GLN A 71 -6.10 21.68 -4.39
C GLN A 71 -7.44 21.00 -4.73
N ASN A 72 -7.39 20.00 -5.60
CA ASN A 72 -8.51 19.12 -5.93
C ASN A 72 -8.03 17.68 -6.18
N GLY A 73 -8.96 16.74 -6.28
CA GLY A 73 -8.64 15.32 -6.46
C GLY A 73 -7.87 15.02 -7.74
N GLN A 74 -8.21 15.69 -8.87
CA GLN A 74 -7.53 15.45 -10.16
C GLN A 74 -6.09 15.96 -10.15
N GLU A 75 -5.84 17.11 -9.52
CA GLU A 75 -4.49 17.61 -9.32
C GLU A 75 -3.65 16.61 -8.51
N TYR A 76 -4.19 16.13 -7.38
CA TYR A 76 -3.48 15.17 -6.54
C TYR A 76 -3.29 13.82 -7.23
N LEU A 77 -4.27 13.34 -8.03
CA LEU A 77 -4.14 12.15 -8.85
C LEU A 77 -2.93 12.21 -9.79
N ASN A 78 -2.77 13.33 -10.50
CA ASN A 78 -1.73 13.48 -11.51
C ASN A 78 -0.38 13.80 -10.86
N LYS A 79 -0.31 14.86 -10.05
CA LYS A 79 0.96 15.39 -9.54
C LYS A 79 1.61 14.51 -8.45
N ALA A 80 0.81 13.82 -7.63
CA ALA A 80 1.35 12.85 -6.68
C ALA A 80 1.70 11.49 -7.32
N GLY A 81 1.36 11.30 -8.62
CA GLY A 81 1.73 10.11 -9.39
C GLY A 81 0.76 8.94 -9.29
N TRP A 82 -0.37 9.10 -8.60
CA TRP A 82 -1.36 8.02 -8.42
C TRP A 82 -1.95 7.53 -9.74
N LYS A 83 -2.12 8.43 -10.74
CA LYS A 83 -2.60 8.04 -12.07
C LYS A 83 -1.65 7.04 -12.73
N LYS A 84 -0.35 7.35 -12.77
CA LYS A 84 0.66 6.46 -13.35
C LYS A 84 0.68 5.11 -12.64
N MET A 85 0.60 5.09 -11.31
CA MET A 85 0.56 3.85 -10.54
C MET A 85 -0.71 3.05 -10.85
N ALA A 86 -1.87 3.69 -10.92
CA ALA A 86 -3.12 3.03 -11.29
C ALA A 86 -3.08 2.42 -12.69
N ASP A 87 -2.51 3.14 -13.67
CA ASP A 87 -2.36 2.67 -15.05
C ASP A 87 -1.42 1.46 -15.15
N LEU A 88 -0.32 1.46 -14.42
CA LEU A 88 0.66 0.37 -14.43
C LEU A 88 0.17 -0.86 -13.67
N TYR A 89 -0.38 -0.67 -12.47
CA TYR A 89 -0.68 -1.76 -11.52
C TYR A 89 -2.16 -2.09 -11.40
N LYS A 90 -3.02 -1.45 -12.21
CA LYS A 90 -4.42 -1.82 -12.42
C LYS A 90 -5.28 -1.82 -11.16
N PHE A 91 -5.31 -0.70 -10.44
CA PHE A 91 -6.22 -0.45 -9.34
C PHE A 91 -7.07 0.80 -9.59
N ALA A 92 -8.26 0.85 -9.00
CA ALA A 92 -9.13 2.03 -9.08
C ALA A 92 -8.71 3.11 -8.07
N VAL A 93 -9.00 4.38 -8.40
CA VAL A 93 -8.76 5.51 -7.51
C VAL A 93 -10.05 6.28 -7.28
N LEU A 94 -10.39 6.57 -6.02
CA LEU A 94 -11.48 7.48 -5.62
C LEU A 94 -10.87 8.84 -5.25
N LEU A 95 -11.46 9.91 -5.78
CA LEU A 95 -10.96 11.29 -5.73
C LEU A 95 -11.99 12.20 -5.05
N PRO A 96 -12.15 12.17 -3.73
CA PRO A 96 -12.94 13.17 -3.02
C PRO A 96 -12.31 14.55 -3.20
N THR A 97 -13.12 15.55 -3.59
CA THR A 97 -12.69 16.94 -3.71
C THR A 97 -13.54 17.83 -2.81
N GLN A 98 -12.87 18.57 -1.95
CA GLN A 98 -13.51 19.55 -1.08
C GLN A 98 -13.95 20.78 -1.86
N LYS A 99 -15.09 21.35 -1.48
CA LYS A 99 -15.65 22.56 -2.09
C LYS A 99 -15.36 23.79 -1.23
N SER A 100 -15.10 24.92 -1.89
CA SER A 100 -14.91 26.20 -1.19
C SER A 100 -16.14 26.64 -0.39
N GLY A 101 -17.34 26.18 -0.75
CA GLY A 101 -18.57 26.40 0.02
C GLY A 101 -18.64 25.64 1.35
N ASN A 102 -17.89 24.56 1.53
CA ASN A 102 -17.77 23.84 2.82
C ASN A 102 -16.62 24.39 3.66
N ASN A 103 -15.51 24.74 3.00
CA ASN A 103 -14.32 25.32 3.62
C ASN A 103 -13.69 26.30 2.63
N MET A 104 -13.53 27.57 3.01
CA MET A 104 -13.09 28.64 2.10
C MET A 104 -11.72 28.39 1.44
N ASN A 105 -10.86 27.58 2.07
CA ASN A 105 -9.58 27.14 1.53
C ASN A 105 -9.64 25.77 0.89
N ALA A 106 -10.83 25.21 0.67
CA ALA A 106 -11.03 23.86 0.18
C ALA A 106 -10.20 22.81 0.94
N CYS A 107 -10.02 23.00 2.25
CA CYS A 107 -9.40 22.01 3.13
C CYS A 107 -10.46 21.00 3.60
N PHE A 108 -10.15 19.72 3.69
CA PHE A 108 -10.99 18.79 4.45
C PHE A 108 -11.11 19.27 5.91
N ASN A 109 -12.31 19.17 6.47
CA ASN A 109 -12.62 19.65 7.82
C ASN A 109 -12.23 18.63 8.90
N TRP A 110 -10.99 18.13 8.86
CA TRP A 110 -10.44 17.09 9.72
C TRP A 110 -10.48 17.40 11.23
N PHE A 111 -10.89 18.60 11.60
CA PHE A 111 -11.03 19.10 12.97
C PHE A 111 -12.49 19.34 13.40
N GLU A 112 -13.47 19.14 12.50
CA GLU A 112 -14.89 19.39 12.81
C GLU A 112 -15.61 18.07 13.13
N PRO A 113 -16.19 17.93 14.35
CA PRO A 113 -16.88 16.71 14.78
C PRO A 113 -17.98 16.24 13.82
N ASN A 114 -18.68 17.18 13.17
CA ASN A 114 -19.74 16.86 12.21
C ASN A 114 -19.20 16.29 10.88
N ASP A 115 -17.92 16.39 10.62
CA ASP A 115 -17.27 15.89 9.41
C ASP A 115 -16.39 14.65 9.67
N ILE A 116 -15.91 14.49 10.92
CA ILE A 116 -14.95 13.43 11.26
C ILE A 116 -15.52 12.31 12.14
N ASP A 117 -16.61 12.56 12.87
CA ASP A 117 -17.23 11.49 13.67
C ASP A 117 -17.86 10.43 12.76
N ARG A 118 -17.80 9.19 13.21
CA ARG A 118 -18.32 8.04 12.46
C ARG A 118 -19.77 8.24 12.03
N GLY A 119 -20.07 8.03 10.77
CA GLY A 119 -21.42 8.17 10.18
C GLY A 119 -21.81 9.61 9.85
N LYS A 120 -20.91 10.59 9.98
CA LYS A 120 -21.19 11.99 9.73
C LYS A 120 -20.35 12.59 8.60
N GLY A 121 -20.85 13.67 8.01
CA GLY A 121 -20.20 14.64 7.14
C GLY A 121 -19.29 14.06 6.07
N GLU A 122 -18.07 14.59 5.99
CA GLU A 122 -17.08 14.24 4.97
C GLU A 122 -16.65 12.77 5.08
N GLY A 123 -16.40 12.26 6.29
CA GLY A 123 -16.05 10.88 6.51
C GLY A 123 -17.09 9.90 5.98
N ALA A 124 -18.38 10.13 6.29
CA ALA A 124 -19.46 9.30 5.77
C ALA A 124 -19.62 9.42 4.25
N SER A 125 -19.41 10.62 3.68
CA SER A 125 -19.47 10.82 2.23
C SER A 125 -18.41 10.02 1.49
N ILE A 126 -17.17 10.00 2.03
CA ILE A 126 -16.06 9.22 1.47
C ILE A 126 -16.40 7.72 1.50
N ILE A 127 -16.89 7.19 2.63
CA ILE A 127 -17.28 5.78 2.77
C ILE A 127 -18.40 5.42 1.81
N ASN A 128 -19.46 6.24 1.72
CA ASN A 128 -20.60 5.96 0.84
C ASN A 128 -20.21 5.96 -0.64
N ALA A 129 -19.34 6.89 -1.06
CA ALA A 129 -18.81 6.92 -2.43
C ALA A 129 -17.89 5.72 -2.70
N MET A 130 -17.09 5.34 -1.73
CA MET A 130 -16.22 4.15 -1.78
C MET A 130 -17.06 2.88 -1.99
N ASP A 131 -18.15 2.68 -1.24
CA ASP A 131 -19.06 1.56 -1.39
C ASP A 131 -19.69 1.52 -2.79
N LYS A 132 -20.10 2.69 -3.30
CA LYS A 132 -20.64 2.81 -4.65
C LYS A 132 -19.62 2.39 -5.72
N VAL A 133 -18.37 2.86 -5.62
CA VAL A 133 -17.31 2.53 -6.58
C VAL A 133 -16.92 1.05 -6.51
N ILE A 134 -16.85 0.49 -5.32
CA ILE A 134 -16.60 -0.96 -5.11
C ILE A 134 -17.67 -1.78 -5.80
N ALA A 135 -18.95 -1.43 -5.59
CA ALA A 135 -20.08 -2.16 -6.18
C ALA A 135 -20.13 -2.00 -7.72
N ASP A 136 -19.94 -0.77 -8.23
CA ASP A 136 -20.01 -0.48 -9.67
C ASP A 136 -18.93 -1.20 -10.49
N HIS A 137 -17.77 -1.47 -9.89
CA HIS A 137 -16.61 -2.04 -10.58
C HIS A 137 -16.21 -3.42 -10.08
N ALA A 138 -17.01 -4.04 -9.21
CA ALA A 138 -16.72 -5.34 -8.58
C ALA A 138 -15.29 -5.39 -7.98
N LEU A 139 -14.91 -4.34 -7.23
CA LEU A 139 -13.58 -4.23 -6.60
C LEU A 139 -13.50 -5.11 -5.35
N ASP A 140 -12.26 -5.40 -4.93
CA ASP A 140 -12.00 -6.13 -3.70
C ASP A 140 -12.14 -5.20 -2.48
N SER A 141 -13.27 -5.32 -1.77
CA SER A 141 -13.56 -4.52 -0.56
C SER A 141 -12.61 -4.79 0.61
N SER A 142 -11.82 -5.87 0.57
CA SER A 142 -10.79 -6.18 1.56
C SER A 142 -9.44 -5.52 1.26
N ARG A 143 -9.28 -4.93 0.07
CA ARG A 143 -8.06 -4.28 -0.41
C ARG A 143 -8.31 -2.82 -0.74
N VAL A 144 -8.76 -2.06 0.27
CA VAL A 144 -8.98 -0.62 0.17
C VAL A 144 -7.93 0.12 1.00
N PHE A 145 -7.38 1.19 0.44
CA PHE A 145 -6.30 1.98 1.03
C PHE A 145 -6.62 3.47 0.91
N VAL A 146 -5.99 4.29 1.74
CA VAL A 146 -6.19 5.74 1.72
C VAL A 146 -4.86 6.49 1.82
N SER A 147 -4.69 7.56 1.04
CA SER A 147 -3.53 8.44 1.12
C SER A 147 -3.97 9.90 1.00
N GLY A 148 -3.24 10.81 1.61
CA GLY A 148 -3.55 12.24 1.47
C GLY A 148 -2.43 13.15 1.91
N LEU A 149 -2.50 14.41 1.45
CA LEU A 149 -1.55 15.48 1.74
C LEU A 149 -2.15 16.51 2.70
N SER A 150 -1.41 16.96 3.71
CA SER A 150 -1.79 18.12 4.53
C SER A 150 -3.15 17.92 5.21
N ALA A 151 -4.16 18.76 4.92
CA ALA A 151 -5.53 18.53 5.37
C ALA A 151 -6.08 17.18 4.90
N GLY A 152 -5.73 16.71 3.68
CA GLY A 152 -6.03 15.36 3.21
C GLY A 152 -5.25 14.28 3.97
N GLY A 153 -4.01 14.56 4.40
CA GLY A 153 -3.23 13.69 5.28
C GLY A 153 -3.85 13.58 6.68
N ALA A 154 -4.34 14.69 7.22
CA ALA A 154 -5.11 14.71 8.47
C ALA A 154 -6.44 13.94 8.33
N MET A 155 -7.14 14.11 7.20
CA MET A 155 -8.36 13.35 6.91
C MET A 155 -8.05 11.86 6.67
N THR A 156 -6.88 11.51 6.13
CA THR A 156 -6.39 10.13 6.10
C THR A 156 -6.30 9.54 7.52
N SER A 157 -5.72 10.29 8.47
CA SER A 157 -5.69 9.88 9.89
C SER A 157 -7.10 9.70 10.48
N VAL A 158 -8.05 10.56 10.11
CA VAL A 158 -9.47 10.43 10.49
C VAL A 158 -10.06 9.13 9.92
N MET A 159 -9.90 8.88 8.63
CA MET A 159 -10.48 7.70 7.99
C MET A 159 -9.94 6.40 8.59
N LEU A 160 -8.62 6.33 8.82
CA LEU A 160 -7.98 5.16 9.45
C LEU A 160 -8.44 4.95 10.90
N GLY A 161 -8.63 6.03 11.67
CA GLY A 161 -9.07 5.95 13.06
C GLY A 161 -10.57 5.66 13.21
N THR A 162 -11.40 6.29 12.37
CA THR A 162 -12.88 6.26 12.50
C THR A 162 -13.50 5.07 11.78
N TYR A 163 -12.86 4.56 10.69
CA TYR A 163 -13.33 3.44 9.88
C TYR A 163 -12.22 2.39 9.67
N PRO A 164 -11.56 1.91 10.71
CA PRO A 164 -10.41 1.00 10.59
C PRO A 164 -10.75 -0.32 9.89
N GLU A 165 -12.00 -0.77 9.97
CA GLU A 165 -12.48 -1.99 9.31
C GLU A 165 -12.61 -1.86 7.78
N ARG A 166 -12.56 -0.61 7.28
CA ARG A 166 -12.75 -0.32 5.85
C ARG A 166 -11.45 -0.18 5.09
N PHE A 167 -10.34 0.03 5.80
CA PHE A 167 -9.04 0.26 5.20
C PHE A 167 -8.02 -0.77 5.66
N LYS A 168 -7.29 -1.34 4.70
CA LYS A 168 -6.18 -2.24 4.97
C LYS A 168 -4.91 -1.50 5.39
N GLY A 169 -4.76 -0.29 4.91
CA GLY A 169 -3.64 0.60 5.24
C GLY A 169 -3.82 2.02 4.73
N GLY A 170 -2.95 2.90 5.17
CA GLY A 170 -2.93 4.30 4.71
C GLY A 170 -1.56 4.95 4.74
N ALA A 171 -1.42 6.02 3.93
CA ALA A 171 -0.21 6.83 3.81
C ALA A 171 -0.50 8.30 4.08
N ILE A 172 0.08 8.83 5.14
CA ILE A 172 -0.14 10.18 5.65
C ILE A 172 1.03 11.05 5.20
N ASN A 173 0.80 11.93 4.19
CA ASN A 173 1.82 12.85 3.67
C ASN A 173 1.66 14.23 4.32
N ALA A 174 2.70 14.72 5.00
CA ALA A 174 2.70 16.01 5.71
C ALA A 174 1.41 16.24 6.52
N GLY A 175 0.92 15.17 7.15
CA GLY A 175 -0.39 15.13 7.81
C GLY A 175 -0.30 15.23 9.33
N ILE A 176 -1.43 15.04 10.00
CA ILE A 176 -1.65 15.36 11.39
C ILE A 176 -2.13 14.12 12.15
N VAL A 177 -1.66 13.94 13.38
CA VAL A 177 -2.06 12.82 14.24
C VAL A 177 -3.56 12.90 14.56
N TYR A 178 -4.26 11.76 14.50
CA TYR A 178 -5.69 11.69 14.79
C TYR A 178 -6.03 12.11 16.24
N GLY A 179 -7.13 12.84 16.40
CA GLY A 179 -7.70 13.18 17.71
C GLY A 179 -6.97 14.31 18.45
N CYS A 180 -6.16 15.12 17.76
CA CYS A 180 -5.54 16.27 18.39
C CYS A 180 -6.42 17.53 18.36
N ALA A 181 -7.43 17.61 17.49
CA ALA A 181 -8.34 18.73 17.37
C ALA A 181 -9.79 18.30 17.18
N ARG A 182 -10.72 19.10 17.70
CA ARG A 182 -12.18 18.95 17.53
C ARG A 182 -12.89 20.30 17.34
N ASN A 183 -12.17 21.31 16.89
CA ASN A 183 -12.66 22.60 16.41
C ASN A 183 -11.53 23.33 15.68
N VAL A 184 -11.84 24.39 14.94
CA VAL A 184 -10.89 25.13 14.11
C VAL A 184 -9.70 25.69 14.91
N MET A 185 -9.93 26.24 16.11
CA MET A 185 -8.85 26.82 16.92
C MET A 185 -7.88 25.78 17.43
N ALA A 186 -8.41 24.62 17.88
CA ALA A 186 -7.59 23.46 18.23
C ALA A 186 -6.85 22.93 17.01
N GLY A 187 -7.47 22.96 15.82
CA GLY A 187 -6.86 22.58 14.57
C GLY A 187 -5.62 23.40 14.26
N LEU A 188 -5.71 24.72 14.32
CA LEU A 188 -4.58 25.63 14.10
C LEU A 188 -3.43 25.38 15.09
N THR A 189 -3.75 25.17 16.37
CA THR A 189 -2.75 24.84 17.40
C THR A 189 -2.11 23.47 17.12
N CYS A 190 -2.93 22.48 16.77
CA CYS A 190 -2.47 21.13 16.49
C CYS A 190 -1.50 21.08 15.29
N MET A 191 -1.72 21.85 14.23
CA MET A 191 -0.81 21.91 13.08
C MET A 191 0.64 22.18 13.52
N SER A 192 0.85 23.08 14.46
CA SER A 192 2.17 23.44 14.96
C SER A 192 2.67 22.56 16.10
N ASN A 193 1.76 21.86 16.81
CA ASN A 193 2.13 21.04 17.96
C ASN A 193 1.12 19.90 18.20
N PRO A 194 1.51 18.61 17.98
CA PRO A 194 0.64 17.46 18.23
C PRO A 194 0.28 17.25 19.70
N GLY A 195 0.88 18.02 20.62
CA GLY A 195 0.76 17.85 22.07
C GLY A 195 1.68 16.77 22.63
N SER A 196 1.87 16.83 23.95
CA SER A 196 2.73 15.89 24.68
C SER A 196 1.87 14.79 25.30
N LYS A 197 1.41 13.83 24.46
CA LYS A 197 0.63 12.68 24.91
C LYS A 197 1.53 11.43 24.97
N THR A 198 1.19 10.49 25.87
CA THR A 198 1.81 9.17 25.90
C THR A 198 1.35 8.33 24.70
N PRO A 199 2.06 7.29 24.30
CA PRO A 199 1.60 6.37 23.25
C PRO A 199 0.19 5.80 23.52
N GLN A 200 -0.09 5.47 24.78
CA GLN A 200 -1.43 5.00 25.20
C GLN A 200 -2.51 6.05 24.95
N GLN A 201 -2.28 7.30 25.34
CA GLN A 201 -3.25 8.38 25.13
C GLN A 201 -3.50 8.68 23.64
N PHE A 202 -2.45 8.58 22.81
CA PHE A 202 -2.59 8.70 21.37
C PHE A 202 -3.38 7.50 20.79
N GLY A 203 -3.05 6.27 21.17
CA GLY A 203 -3.75 5.07 20.71
C GLY A 203 -5.20 5.00 21.16
N ASP A 204 -5.51 5.46 22.39
CA ASP A 204 -6.89 5.51 22.91
C ASP A 204 -7.77 6.46 22.09
N ALA A 205 -7.22 7.55 21.55
CA ALA A 205 -7.98 8.42 20.66
C ALA A 205 -8.50 7.64 19.43
N VAL A 206 -7.70 6.73 18.87
CA VAL A 206 -8.11 5.87 17.75
C VAL A 206 -9.13 4.82 18.20
N ARG A 207 -8.86 4.11 19.28
CA ARG A 207 -9.77 3.07 19.80
C ARG A 207 -11.15 3.64 20.15
N ASN A 208 -11.19 4.87 20.68
CA ASN A 208 -12.42 5.56 21.04
C ASN A 208 -13.19 6.14 19.84
N ALA A 209 -12.59 6.20 18.65
CA ALA A 209 -13.26 6.64 17.43
C ALA A 209 -14.27 5.60 16.89
N ASN A 210 -14.02 4.32 17.15
CA ASN A 210 -14.92 3.21 16.83
C ASN A 210 -14.98 2.23 18.00
N PRO A 211 -15.73 2.56 19.07
CA PRO A 211 -15.82 1.72 20.28
C PRO A 211 -16.30 0.30 19.94
N GLY A 212 -15.59 -0.68 20.47
CA GLY A 212 -15.89 -2.12 20.25
C GLY A 212 -15.15 -2.75 19.06
N TYR A 213 -14.46 -1.95 18.21
CA TYR A 213 -13.58 -2.52 17.21
C TYR A 213 -12.22 -2.92 17.83
N SER A 214 -11.85 -4.16 17.64
CA SER A 214 -10.63 -4.75 18.20
C SER A 214 -9.56 -5.12 17.16
N GLY A 215 -9.76 -4.75 15.91
CA GLY A 215 -8.85 -5.06 14.80
C GLY A 215 -9.40 -6.12 13.83
N PRO A 216 -8.66 -6.42 12.81
CA PRO A 216 -7.28 -6.02 12.50
C PRO A 216 -7.16 -4.53 12.14
N TRP A 217 -6.20 -3.84 12.76
CA TRP A 217 -5.94 -2.43 12.50
C TRP A 217 -5.17 -2.22 11.18
N PRO A 218 -5.42 -1.10 10.45
CA PRO A 218 -4.70 -0.77 9.22
C PRO A 218 -3.21 -0.51 9.46
N SER A 219 -2.36 -0.91 8.52
CA SER A 219 -0.95 -0.53 8.52
C SER A 219 -0.78 0.93 8.08
N VAL A 220 0.17 1.67 8.66
CA VAL A 220 0.31 3.11 8.46
C VAL A 220 1.70 3.51 8.01
N GLN A 221 1.75 4.31 6.94
CA GLN A 221 2.96 5.01 6.52
C GLN A 221 2.83 6.51 6.77
N VAL A 222 3.95 7.15 7.08
CA VAL A 222 4.05 8.61 7.26
C VAL A 222 5.18 9.13 6.39
N PHE A 223 4.87 10.11 5.54
CA PHE A 223 5.87 10.84 4.74
C PHE A 223 5.85 12.31 5.17
N HIS A 224 6.98 12.85 5.61
CA HIS A 224 7.03 14.21 6.14
C HIS A 224 8.35 14.89 5.85
N GLY A 225 8.30 16.15 5.45
CA GLY A 225 9.49 16.97 5.28
C GLY A 225 10.07 17.41 6.62
N LYS A 226 11.38 17.27 6.82
CA LYS A 226 12.04 17.73 8.05
C LYS A 226 12.00 19.24 8.23
N ASN A 227 11.80 19.99 7.15
CA ASN A 227 11.73 21.45 7.14
C ASN A 227 10.28 21.96 6.92
N ASP A 228 9.27 21.12 7.23
CA ASP A 228 7.86 21.51 7.10
C ASP A 228 7.54 22.64 8.09
N ASP A 229 7.16 23.80 7.53
CA ASP A 229 6.82 25.03 8.25
C ASP A 229 5.30 25.26 8.42
N LYS A 230 4.46 24.35 7.89
CA LYS A 230 2.99 24.40 7.96
C LYS A 230 2.44 23.39 8.97
N VAL A 231 2.91 22.16 8.87
CA VAL A 231 2.59 21.07 9.79
C VAL A 231 3.88 20.58 10.44
N ALA A 232 3.98 20.73 11.75
CA ALA A 232 5.22 20.45 12.48
C ALA A 232 5.70 18.99 12.25
N PRO A 233 6.99 18.76 11.92
CA PRO A 233 7.54 17.41 11.75
C PRO A 233 7.36 16.51 12.98
N ALA A 234 7.10 17.09 14.15
CA ALA A 234 6.76 16.37 15.39
C ALA A 234 5.54 15.43 15.24
N HIS A 235 4.69 15.65 14.22
CA HIS A 235 3.59 14.75 13.91
C HIS A 235 4.05 13.35 13.48
N VAL A 236 5.24 13.20 12.89
CA VAL A 236 5.80 11.88 12.58
C VAL A 236 5.89 11.02 13.84
N ALA A 237 6.53 11.56 14.88
CA ALA A 237 6.66 10.86 16.16
C ALA A 237 5.30 10.62 16.84
N ALA A 238 4.35 11.56 16.75
CA ALA A 238 3.02 11.42 17.32
C ALA A 238 2.22 10.31 16.62
N ILE A 239 2.21 10.29 15.30
CA ILE A 239 1.53 9.25 14.49
C ILE A 239 2.19 7.88 14.72
N MET A 240 3.52 7.82 14.75
CA MET A 240 4.25 6.60 15.07
C MET A 240 3.83 6.05 16.45
N LYS A 241 3.86 6.87 17.50
CA LYS A 241 3.41 6.48 18.86
C LYS A 241 1.96 6.03 18.88
N GLN A 242 1.09 6.72 18.15
CA GLN A 242 -0.32 6.39 18.03
C GLN A 242 -0.52 4.97 17.48
N TRP A 243 0.06 4.71 16.32
CA TRP A 243 -0.20 3.47 15.61
C TRP A 243 0.61 2.27 16.13
N THR A 244 1.82 2.48 16.66
CA THR A 244 2.54 1.41 17.37
C THR A 244 1.75 0.97 18.60
N ASN A 245 1.18 1.91 19.36
CA ASN A 245 0.33 1.57 20.52
C ASN A 245 -0.98 0.88 20.10
N VAL A 246 -1.61 1.32 19.00
CA VAL A 246 -2.82 0.67 18.46
C VAL A 246 -2.53 -0.78 18.06
N HIS A 247 -1.38 -1.05 17.47
CA HIS A 247 -0.94 -2.39 17.08
C HIS A 247 -0.38 -3.24 18.25
N GLY A 248 -0.18 -2.65 19.43
CA GLY A 248 0.41 -3.35 20.58
C GLY A 248 1.89 -3.69 20.40
N ILE A 249 2.62 -2.88 19.61
CA ILE A 249 4.06 -3.00 19.37
C ILE A 249 4.80 -1.85 20.05
N ASP A 250 6.10 -2.02 20.34
CA ASP A 250 6.88 -0.97 21.00
C ASP A 250 7.26 0.17 20.01
N GLN A 251 7.93 1.21 20.52
CA GLN A 251 8.36 2.36 19.75
C GLN A 251 9.84 2.29 19.35
N THR A 252 10.49 1.14 19.54
CA THR A 252 11.84 0.88 19.05
C THR A 252 11.75 0.44 17.60
N ALA A 253 12.45 1.14 16.71
CA ALA A 253 12.44 0.76 15.31
C ALA A 253 13.20 -0.55 15.09
N ASP A 254 12.54 -1.52 14.47
CA ASP A 254 13.16 -2.78 14.03
C ASP A 254 14.11 -2.57 12.84
N PHE A 255 13.88 -1.52 12.08
CA PHE A 255 14.74 -1.09 10.99
C PHE A 255 14.93 0.43 11.04
N THR A 256 16.17 0.86 10.85
CA THR A 256 16.52 2.26 10.60
C THR A 256 17.48 2.30 9.43
N GLY A 257 17.19 3.12 8.44
CA GLY A 257 17.99 3.24 7.23
C GLY A 257 17.66 4.53 6.47
N SER A 258 18.16 4.63 5.26
CA SER A 258 17.86 5.72 4.35
C SER A 258 17.58 5.21 2.95
N GLY A 259 16.79 5.95 2.17
CA GLY A 259 16.52 5.63 0.79
C GLY A 259 16.02 6.88 0.05
N GLY A 260 16.56 7.15 -1.14
CA GLY A 260 16.38 8.43 -1.76
C GLY A 260 16.92 9.54 -0.85
N ASN A 261 16.13 10.59 -0.65
CA ASN A 261 16.47 11.69 0.27
C ASN A 261 15.72 11.56 1.63
N ALA A 262 15.42 10.34 2.09
CA ALA A 262 14.64 10.09 3.29
C ALA A 262 15.38 9.26 4.34
N ASP A 263 15.17 9.58 5.62
CA ASP A 263 15.42 8.67 6.73
C ASP A 263 14.20 7.79 6.94
N ILE A 264 14.40 6.47 7.03
CA ILE A 264 13.33 5.47 7.05
C ILE A 264 13.40 4.70 8.37
N LYS A 265 12.24 4.53 9.02
CA LYS A 265 12.11 3.64 10.18
C LYS A 265 10.92 2.72 10.01
N ARG A 266 11.05 1.46 10.43
CA ARG A 266 9.99 0.46 10.41
C ARG A 266 9.76 -0.11 11.80
N TYR A 267 8.51 -0.36 12.11
CA TYR A 267 8.06 -0.92 13.38
C TYR A 267 7.21 -2.15 13.06
N ASN A 268 7.69 -3.32 13.47
CA ASN A 268 7.15 -4.60 13.09
C ASN A 268 6.34 -5.23 14.24
N ASN A 269 5.39 -6.09 13.88
CA ASN A 269 4.77 -6.97 14.86
C ASN A 269 5.66 -8.19 15.13
N ALA A 270 5.26 -9.03 16.09
CA ALA A 270 6.00 -10.23 16.50
C ALA A 270 6.23 -11.26 15.37
N GLN A 271 5.47 -11.16 14.27
CA GLN A 271 5.63 -12.00 13.08
C GLN A 271 6.58 -11.38 12.03
N GLY A 272 7.18 -10.24 12.33
CA GLY A 272 8.09 -9.53 11.42
C GLY A 272 7.41 -8.68 10.34
N TYR A 273 6.07 -8.53 10.38
CA TYR A 273 5.35 -7.66 9.44
C TYR A 273 5.38 -6.21 9.89
N THR A 274 5.83 -5.31 9.03
CA THR A 274 5.81 -3.87 9.29
C THR A 274 4.37 -3.36 9.42
N LYS A 275 4.07 -2.71 10.53
CA LYS A 275 2.77 -2.09 10.83
C LYS A 275 2.80 -0.59 10.74
N VAL A 276 3.93 0.02 11.09
CA VAL A 276 4.15 1.46 10.98
C VAL A 276 5.48 1.68 10.27
N GLU A 277 5.49 2.59 9.30
CA GLU A 277 6.70 2.99 8.59
C GLU A 277 6.74 4.51 8.46
N THR A 278 7.90 5.13 8.70
CA THR A 278 8.07 6.58 8.59
C THR A 278 9.16 6.93 7.61
N TYR A 279 8.89 7.95 6.80
CA TYR A 279 9.83 8.59 5.88
C TYR A 279 9.97 10.06 6.28
N GLU A 280 11.10 10.46 6.79
CA GLU A 280 11.45 11.84 7.12
C GLU A 280 12.37 12.39 6.03
N ILE A 281 11.83 13.25 5.15
CA ILE A 281 12.50 13.70 3.93
C ILE A 281 13.43 14.89 4.24
N ASN A 282 14.73 14.74 3.97
CA ASN A 282 15.74 15.76 4.26
C ASN A 282 15.51 17.00 3.37
N GLY A 283 15.55 18.19 3.98
CA GLY A 283 15.41 19.47 3.29
C GLY A 283 14.04 19.78 2.72
N MET A 284 13.09 18.84 2.76
CA MET A 284 11.75 19.06 2.22
C MET A 284 10.91 19.90 3.18
N ALA A 285 10.22 20.90 2.63
CA ALA A 285 9.20 21.70 3.29
C ALA A 285 7.84 20.96 3.24
N HIS A 286 6.72 21.69 3.38
CA HIS A 286 5.37 21.13 3.36
C HIS A 286 4.96 20.63 1.97
N ALA A 287 5.00 19.32 1.74
CA ALA A 287 4.72 18.72 0.43
C ALA A 287 4.43 17.21 0.49
N THR A 288 3.88 16.67 -0.60
CA THR A 288 3.99 15.24 -0.97
C THR A 288 5.35 15.02 -1.63
N VAL A 289 6.08 13.99 -1.21
CA VAL A 289 7.32 13.59 -1.86
C VAL A 289 7.02 12.77 -3.12
N VAL A 290 7.68 13.15 -4.22
CA VAL A 290 7.61 12.51 -5.53
C VAL A 290 9.01 12.16 -6.05
N ASN A 291 9.07 11.34 -7.08
CA ASN A 291 10.29 11.00 -7.82
C ASN A 291 9.98 11.05 -9.32
N PRO A 292 10.02 12.24 -9.96
CA PRO A 292 9.71 12.37 -11.37
C PRO A 292 10.70 11.59 -12.24
N GLY A 293 10.19 10.85 -13.21
CA GLY A 293 11.03 10.05 -14.12
C GLY A 293 10.21 9.12 -15.00
N SER A 294 10.90 8.24 -15.73
CA SER A 294 10.30 7.38 -16.75
C SER A 294 10.26 5.89 -16.36
N THR A 295 10.88 5.50 -15.27
CA THR A 295 10.85 4.10 -14.80
C THR A 295 9.50 3.72 -14.19
N GLY A 296 9.25 2.44 -13.96
CA GLY A 296 8.03 1.97 -13.29
C GLY A 296 7.92 2.43 -11.82
N GLU A 297 9.05 2.75 -11.19
CA GLU A 297 9.14 3.18 -9.79
C GLU A 297 9.03 4.70 -9.64
N ASP A 298 9.34 5.45 -10.71
CA ASP A 298 9.25 6.91 -10.72
C ASP A 298 7.79 7.33 -10.80
N CYS A 299 7.42 8.38 -10.09
CA CYS A 299 6.08 8.95 -10.20
C CYS A 299 5.99 10.40 -9.76
N GLY A 300 4.92 11.03 -10.22
CA GLY A 300 4.56 12.40 -9.89
C GLY A 300 5.30 13.44 -10.71
N GLU A 301 5.02 14.70 -10.40
CA GLU A 301 5.54 15.87 -11.07
C GLU A 301 5.95 16.90 -10.03
N THR A 302 7.11 17.53 -10.20
CA THR A 302 7.52 18.65 -9.34
C THR A 302 6.62 19.86 -9.56
N ALA A 303 5.98 20.31 -8.49
CA ALA A 303 5.09 21.46 -8.49
C ALA A 303 4.99 22.06 -7.08
N GLN A 304 4.16 23.10 -6.91
CA GLN A 304 3.84 23.58 -5.58
C GLN A 304 3.22 22.45 -4.72
N TYR A 305 3.81 22.17 -3.57
CA TYR A 305 3.45 21.07 -2.65
C TYR A 305 3.74 19.65 -3.18
N TYR A 306 4.56 19.51 -4.23
CA TYR A 306 5.07 18.26 -4.75
C TYR A 306 6.57 18.39 -4.99
N VAL A 307 7.37 17.73 -4.16
CA VAL A 307 8.84 17.93 -4.12
C VAL A 307 9.54 16.63 -4.51
N ASP A 308 10.49 16.75 -5.44
CA ASP A 308 11.40 15.66 -5.78
C ASP A 308 12.31 15.36 -4.57
N GLY A 309 12.13 14.20 -3.99
CA GLY A 309 12.96 13.67 -2.90
C GLY A 309 13.60 12.33 -3.26
N ASN A 310 13.62 11.96 -4.54
CA ASN A 310 14.02 10.62 -5.02
C ASN A 310 13.24 9.49 -4.32
N VAL A 311 12.00 9.78 -3.91
CA VAL A 311 11.05 8.82 -3.31
C VAL A 311 9.69 9.10 -3.89
N CYS A 312 9.10 8.16 -4.61
CA CYS A 312 7.71 8.24 -5.02
C CYS A 312 6.82 7.69 -3.91
N SER A 313 6.15 8.56 -3.13
CA SER A 313 5.28 8.12 -2.03
C SER A 313 4.15 7.19 -2.50
N ALA A 314 3.57 7.42 -3.69
CA ALA A 314 2.52 6.56 -4.24
C ALA A 314 3.04 5.16 -4.59
N PHE A 315 4.23 5.04 -5.19
CA PHE A 315 4.86 3.76 -5.48
C PHE A 315 5.23 2.99 -4.20
N VAL A 316 5.92 3.67 -3.27
CA VAL A 316 6.34 3.08 -1.99
C VAL A 316 5.12 2.61 -1.18
N SER A 317 4.04 3.40 -1.17
CA SER A 317 2.80 3.02 -0.50
C SER A 317 2.14 1.82 -1.18
N GLY A 318 2.07 1.80 -2.50
CA GLY A 318 1.52 0.68 -3.25
C GLY A 318 2.28 -0.63 -3.01
N LYS A 319 3.61 -0.57 -2.88
CA LYS A 319 4.45 -1.72 -2.48
C LYS A 319 4.16 -2.16 -1.05
N PHE A 320 4.16 -1.24 -0.11
CA PHE A 320 3.85 -1.52 1.29
C PHE A 320 2.48 -2.18 1.49
N TRP A 321 1.51 -1.81 0.67
CA TRP A 321 0.16 -2.38 0.69
C TRP A 321 0.02 -3.69 -0.10
N GLY A 322 1.04 -4.08 -0.86
CA GLY A 322 1.00 -5.27 -1.73
C GLY A 322 0.04 -5.13 -2.92
N ILE A 323 -0.20 -3.91 -3.39
CA ILE A 323 -0.96 -3.64 -4.63
C ILE A 323 -0.04 -3.38 -5.81
N ILE A 324 1.21 -3.04 -5.56
CA ILE A 324 2.30 -2.97 -6.52
C ILE A 324 3.19 -4.17 -6.25
N ASN A 325 3.02 -5.22 -7.05
CA ASN A 325 3.91 -6.37 -7.04
C ASN A 325 4.92 -6.19 -8.18
N SER A 326 6.14 -5.80 -7.87
CA SER A 326 7.24 -6.16 -8.73
C SER A 326 7.54 -7.64 -8.44
N ALA A 327 7.63 -8.48 -9.45
CA ALA A 327 7.80 -9.93 -9.32
C ALA A 327 9.07 -10.35 -8.54
N ASP A 328 9.91 -9.40 -8.13
CA ASP A 328 11.24 -9.58 -7.56
C ASP A 328 11.46 -8.94 -6.18
N ASP A 329 10.42 -8.33 -5.58
CA ASP A 329 10.60 -7.67 -4.30
C ASP A 329 10.31 -8.61 -3.14
N GLY A 330 11.32 -9.05 -2.45
CA GLY A 330 11.24 -9.73 -1.15
C GLY A 330 10.63 -8.85 -0.03
N PHE A 331 9.75 -7.90 -0.40
CA PHE A 331 8.98 -7.08 0.51
C PHE A 331 7.73 -7.85 0.92
N ALA A 332 7.81 -8.58 2.02
CA ALA A 332 6.64 -9.10 2.72
C ALA A 332 5.87 -7.90 3.30
N GLY A 333 5.19 -7.14 2.44
CA GLY A 333 4.24 -6.13 2.86
C GLY A 333 3.16 -6.78 3.72
N GLY A 334 2.80 -6.18 4.85
CA GLY A 334 1.80 -6.67 5.79
C GLY A 334 0.37 -6.75 5.24
N GLY A 335 0.20 -7.29 4.04
CA GLY A 335 -1.08 -7.58 3.40
C GLY A 335 -1.34 -9.07 3.41
N GLY A 336 -2.32 -9.54 4.21
CA GLY A 336 -2.77 -10.93 4.20
C GLY A 336 -3.27 -11.32 2.81
N GLY A 337 -2.42 -11.97 2.03
CA GLY A 337 -2.83 -12.69 0.83
C GLY A 337 -3.42 -14.02 1.24
N GLY A 338 -4.67 -14.31 0.86
CA GLY A 338 -5.27 -15.62 0.95
C GLY A 338 -4.50 -16.61 0.08
N GLY A 339 -3.55 -17.32 0.68
CA GLY A 339 -2.90 -18.45 0.04
C GLY A 339 -3.84 -19.64 0.04
N THR A 340 -4.19 -20.11 -1.12
CA THR A 340 -4.85 -21.42 -1.31
C THR A 340 -3.87 -22.50 -0.85
N THR A 341 -4.12 -23.04 0.35
CA THR A 341 -3.35 -24.18 0.88
C THR A 341 -3.74 -25.43 0.09
N THR A 342 -2.90 -25.85 -0.83
CA THR A 342 -2.96 -27.22 -1.38
C THR A 342 -2.34 -28.15 -0.33
N THR A 343 -3.21 -28.81 0.41
CA THR A 343 -2.81 -29.82 1.41
C THR A 343 -2.32 -31.06 0.66
N THR A 344 -1.02 -31.23 0.56
CA THR A 344 -0.44 -32.52 0.17
C THR A 344 -0.28 -33.36 1.44
N ALA A 345 -1.09 -34.39 1.58
CA ALA A 345 -1.00 -35.34 2.67
C ALA A 345 0.34 -36.09 2.59
N ALA A 346 1.19 -35.90 3.59
CA ALA A 346 2.37 -36.74 3.76
C ALA A 346 1.99 -38.00 4.54
N THR A 347 2.14 -39.14 3.90
CA THR A 347 1.97 -40.47 4.48
C THR A 347 3.14 -40.74 5.43
N THR A 348 2.86 -40.87 6.71
CA THR A 348 3.84 -41.26 7.75
C THR A 348 4.01 -42.76 7.73
N THR A 349 5.19 -43.25 7.35
CA THR A 349 5.56 -44.65 7.56
C THR A 349 6.38 -44.75 8.84
N THR A 350 5.81 -45.39 9.86
CA THR A 350 6.47 -45.71 11.13
C THR A 350 7.31 -46.97 10.95
N THR A 351 8.62 -46.87 11.17
CA THR A 351 9.47 -48.06 11.36
C THR A 351 10.13 -47.99 12.73
N THR A 352 9.76 -48.94 13.57
CA THR A 352 10.35 -49.17 14.91
C THR A 352 11.56 -50.10 14.75
N ALA A 353 12.70 -49.70 15.28
CA ALA A 353 13.72 -50.63 15.69
C ALA A 353 14.54 -50.08 16.86
N GLY A 354 14.64 -50.89 17.89
CA GLY A 354 15.25 -50.58 19.15
C GLY A 354 16.76 -50.77 19.21
N GLY A 355 17.34 -50.25 20.28
CA GLY A 355 18.50 -50.88 20.92
C GLY A 355 19.75 -50.01 21.04
N THR A 356 20.08 -49.79 22.31
CA THR A 356 21.42 -49.74 22.92
C THR A 356 22.09 -48.38 23.09
N THR A 357 22.08 -47.98 24.34
CA THR A 357 22.85 -46.90 24.97
C THR A 357 24.34 -47.18 24.95
N THR A 358 25.13 -46.26 24.47
CA THR A 358 26.55 -46.12 24.84
C THR A 358 26.90 -44.65 25.01
N THR A 359 27.21 -44.25 26.22
CA THR A 359 27.70 -42.94 26.63
C THR A 359 29.15 -42.81 26.15
N SER A 360 29.40 -41.89 25.25
CA SER A 360 30.76 -41.43 24.91
C SER A 360 30.80 -39.94 25.03
N THR A 361 31.58 -39.45 26.00
CA THR A 361 31.95 -38.07 26.19
C THR A 361 32.92 -37.67 25.07
N ALA A 362 32.43 -36.99 24.03
CA ALA A 362 33.29 -36.38 23.03
C ALA A 362 33.35 -34.87 23.25
N SER A 363 34.55 -34.42 23.50
CA SER A 363 34.96 -33.01 23.55
C SER A 363 34.57 -32.32 22.23
N THR A 364 33.65 -31.35 22.27
CA THR A 364 33.22 -30.61 21.09
C THR A 364 34.26 -29.57 20.71
N THR A 365 35.15 -29.94 19.82
CA THR A 365 35.92 -28.95 19.04
C THR A 365 34.95 -28.32 18.05
N THR A 366 34.58 -27.05 18.29
CA THR A 366 33.73 -26.27 17.37
C THR A 366 34.51 -25.99 16.10
N THR A 367 34.38 -26.88 15.12
CA THR A 367 34.83 -26.60 13.75
C THR A 367 33.81 -25.64 13.15
N THR A 368 34.11 -24.36 13.09
CA THR A 368 33.40 -23.36 12.31
C THR A 368 33.48 -23.77 10.86
N THR A 369 32.44 -24.41 10.35
CA THR A 369 32.29 -24.67 8.92
C THR A 369 32.28 -23.29 8.24
N ALA A 370 33.28 -22.99 7.43
CA ALA A 370 33.32 -21.76 6.65
C ALA A 370 32.06 -21.74 5.76
N GLY A 371 31.18 -20.77 5.96
CA GLY A 371 29.93 -20.67 5.23
C GLY A 371 30.16 -20.53 3.73
N ALA A 372 29.18 -20.96 2.93
CA ALA A 372 29.26 -20.90 1.46
C ALA A 372 29.47 -19.45 0.97
N CYS A 373 30.36 -19.28 -0.01
CA CYS A 373 30.64 -18.02 -0.68
C CYS A 373 29.91 -17.90 -2.00
N PHE A 374 29.40 -16.72 -2.30
CA PHE A 374 28.66 -16.43 -3.53
C PHE A 374 29.20 -15.14 -4.16
N THR A 375 29.75 -15.23 -5.36
CA THR A 375 30.16 -14.08 -6.18
C THR A 375 29.13 -13.92 -7.30
N ALA A 376 28.36 -12.83 -7.28
CA ALA A 376 27.30 -12.61 -8.25
C ALA A 376 26.98 -11.12 -8.41
N SER A 377 26.25 -10.76 -9.45
CA SER A 377 25.72 -9.39 -9.54
C SER A 377 24.70 -9.14 -8.43
N ASN A 378 24.53 -7.87 -8.07
CA ASN A 378 23.56 -7.49 -7.04
C ASN A 378 22.13 -7.95 -7.41
N TYR A 379 21.77 -7.90 -8.70
CA TYR A 379 20.55 -8.50 -9.23
C TYR A 379 20.49 -10.02 -8.95
N ALA A 380 21.55 -10.75 -9.28
CA ALA A 380 21.57 -12.21 -9.10
C ALA A 380 21.60 -12.64 -7.61
N HIS A 381 22.11 -11.81 -6.71
CA HIS A 381 21.97 -12.05 -5.27
C HIS A 381 20.53 -11.96 -4.81
N THR A 382 19.75 -11.01 -5.35
CA THR A 382 18.33 -10.86 -5.00
C THR A 382 17.48 -12.00 -5.56
N THR A 383 17.66 -12.37 -6.81
CA THR A 383 16.93 -13.50 -7.43
C THR A 383 17.23 -14.85 -6.76
N ALA A 384 18.40 -14.98 -6.14
CA ALA A 384 18.79 -16.18 -5.38
C ALA A 384 18.45 -16.10 -3.88
N GLY A 385 17.70 -15.10 -3.44
CA GLY A 385 17.28 -14.92 -2.02
C GLY A 385 18.42 -14.63 -1.04
N ARG A 386 19.60 -14.17 -1.53
CA ARG A 386 20.75 -13.83 -0.68
C ARG A 386 20.80 -12.34 -0.31
N ALA A 387 20.00 -11.54 -0.98
CA ALA A 387 19.90 -10.11 -0.78
C ALA A 387 18.46 -9.65 -1.10
N TYR A 388 18.13 -8.44 -0.70
CA TYR A 388 16.86 -7.78 -1.02
C TYR A 388 17.10 -6.35 -1.50
N VAL A 389 16.11 -5.75 -2.16
CA VAL A 389 16.22 -4.40 -2.73
C VAL A 389 15.36 -3.42 -1.94
N VAL A 390 15.90 -2.24 -1.69
CA VAL A 390 15.15 -1.11 -1.14
C VAL A 390 15.55 0.13 -1.93
N LEU A 391 14.61 0.77 -2.59
CA LEU A 391 14.84 2.01 -3.35
C LEU A 391 16.03 1.92 -4.33
N GLY A 392 16.10 0.83 -5.09
CA GLY A 392 17.19 0.61 -6.05
C GLY A 392 18.56 0.29 -5.44
N LEU A 393 18.68 0.20 -4.11
CA LEU A 393 19.85 -0.29 -3.40
C LEU A 393 19.64 -1.71 -2.92
N THR A 394 20.68 -2.51 -2.99
CA THR A 394 20.66 -3.92 -2.59
C THR A 394 21.31 -4.12 -1.23
N TYR A 395 20.70 -4.96 -0.40
CA TYR A 395 21.16 -5.26 0.96
C TYR A 395 21.25 -6.77 1.16
N ALA A 396 22.34 -7.25 1.77
CA ALA A 396 22.50 -8.66 2.08
C ALA A 396 21.48 -9.12 3.15
N ASN A 397 20.80 -10.25 2.91
CA ASN A 397 19.82 -10.80 3.85
C ASN A 397 20.46 -11.12 5.20
N GLY A 398 19.75 -10.77 6.27
CA GLY A 398 20.15 -10.97 7.66
C GLY A 398 21.10 -9.88 8.17
N SER A 399 22.23 -9.61 7.52
CA SER A 399 23.17 -8.59 7.96
C SER A 399 22.73 -7.17 7.63
N ASN A 400 21.85 -7.00 6.64
CA ASN A 400 21.41 -5.69 6.11
C ASN A 400 22.56 -4.80 5.62
N GLN A 401 23.72 -5.39 5.30
CA GLN A 401 24.82 -4.64 4.71
C GLN A 401 24.48 -4.22 3.29
N SER A 402 24.63 -2.91 3.00
CA SER A 402 24.42 -2.40 1.64
C SER A 402 25.49 -2.96 0.69
N ILE A 403 25.05 -3.60 -0.39
CA ILE A 403 25.90 -4.13 -1.45
C ILE A 403 25.87 -3.26 -2.72
N GLY A 404 25.25 -2.09 -2.65
CA GLY A 404 25.22 -1.09 -3.71
C GLY A 404 23.96 -1.13 -4.59
N LEU A 405 24.05 -0.51 -5.75
CA LEU A 405 22.92 -0.40 -6.68
C LEU A 405 22.42 -1.76 -7.16
N TRP A 406 21.11 -1.91 -7.26
CA TRP A 406 20.48 -3.09 -7.83
C TRP A 406 20.59 -3.07 -9.35
N ASN A 407 21.52 -3.83 -9.87
CA ASN A 407 21.77 -3.96 -11.30
C ASN A 407 22.58 -5.24 -11.62
N ILE A 408 22.69 -5.56 -12.90
CA ILE A 408 23.46 -6.73 -13.38
C ILE A 408 24.98 -6.46 -13.51
N PHE A 409 25.43 -5.22 -13.33
CA PHE A 409 26.81 -4.81 -13.56
C PHE A 409 27.64 -4.73 -12.26
N SER A 410 26.99 -4.44 -11.13
CA SER A 410 27.65 -4.38 -9.81
C SER A 410 27.73 -5.78 -9.22
N THR A 411 28.94 -6.32 -9.08
CA THR A 411 29.18 -7.63 -8.50
C THR A 411 29.64 -7.53 -7.06
N THR A 412 29.07 -8.34 -6.17
CA THR A 412 29.43 -8.39 -4.74
C THR A 412 29.75 -9.84 -4.36
N LYS A 413 30.60 -9.99 -3.35
CA LYS A 413 30.91 -11.28 -2.76
C LYS A 413 30.23 -11.39 -1.39
N LEU A 414 29.36 -12.39 -1.25
CA LEU A 414 28.62 -12.66 -0.01
C LEU A 414 29.01 -14.04 0.56
N ARG A 415 29.24 -14.07 1.88
CA ARG A 415 29.39 -15.32 2.65
C ARG A 415 28.14 -15.57 3.48
N GLN A 416 27.62 -16.80 3.38
CA GLN A 416 26.55 -17.24 4.27
C GLN A 416 27.15 -17.61 5.65
N THR A 417 26.70 -16.96 6.70
CA THR A 417 27.15 -17.20 8.09
C THR A 417 26.07 -17.76 8.99
N GLY A 418 24.83 -17.91 8.48
CA GLY A 418 23.69 -18.49 9.17
C GLY A 418 22.56 -18.81 8.22
N THR A 419 21.46 -19.37 8.72
CA THR A 419 20.26 -19.62 7.91
C THR A 419 19.72 -18.29 7.41
N ASN A 420 19.71 -18.07 6.11
CA ASN A 420 19.29 -16.82 5.46
C ASN A 420 20.06 -15.57 5.95
N TYR A 421 21.29 -15.75 6.40
CA TYR A 421 22.13 -14.67 6.91
C TYR A 421 23.43 -14.58 6.10
N TYR A 422 23.61 -13.45 5.40
CA TYR A 422 24.73 -13.20 4.49
C TYR A 422 25.48 -11.93 4.88
N VAL A 423 26.80 -11.94 4.75
CA VAL A 423 27.66 -10.79 5.00
C VAL A 423 28.55 -10.53 3.78
N ILE A 424 28.91 -9.27 3.56
CA ILE A 424 29.92 -8.93 2.55
C ILE A 424 31.26 -9.53 3.00
N ASP A 425 31.86 -10.33 2.12
CA ASP A 425 33.18 -10.91 2.39
C ASP A 425 34.03 -10.92 1.12
N ASN A 426 34.88 -9.93 1.01
CA ASN A 426 35.78 -9.78 -0.13
C ASN A 426 36.90 -10.84 -0.17
N THR A 427 37.03 -11.67 0.88
CA THR A 427 37.95 -12.81 0.91
C THR A 427 37.38 -14.06 0.29
N CYS A 428 36.09 -14.07 -0.05
CA CYS A 428 35.46 -15.14 -0.84
C CYS A 428 36.22 -15.34 -2.16
N PRO A 429 36.49 -16.58 -2.58
CA PRO A 429 37.18 -16.90 -3.82
C PRO A 429 36.44 -16.39 -5.06
#